data_b9aa9f84ac0d3d887f2ba1cbb6a82a5b
#
_entry.id   b9aa9f84ac0d3d887f2ba1cbb6a82a5b
#
_cell.length_a   1.000
_cell.length_b   1.000
_cell.length_c   1.000
_cell.angle_alpha   90.00
_cell.angle_beta   90.00
_cell.angle_gamma   90.00
#
_symmetry.space_group_name_H-M   'P 1'
#
loop_
_entity.id
_entity.type
_entity.pdbx_description
1 polymer ?
#
loop_
_entity_poly.entity_id
_entity_poly.type
_entity_poly.pdbx_seq_one_letter_code
_entity_poly.pdbx_strand_id
1 'polypeptide(L)'
;MALRIFVADDHEVVRRGICALLTAHHGWEICGEAADGREAVEKVNHLQPVIVILDIGMPALNGLEATRQILHNNSHQKIAILSITDSEQVIQEALRAGAKAYILKSDGAKDLIVAIEALQQNRTYFNSRIGQIVLNGFLNTGKMPSQRTFILPDLTAREREIVQLLAEGKSTKEVAVTLGVSVKTAETHRSNLMRKLGLHCLSELVLYAVRNNIVQVPGEQASALHGGPPRMPAA
;
A
#
# COMPACT_ATOMS: atom_id res chain seq x y z
N MET A 1 -22.54 -19.44 6.41
CA MET A 1 -22.50 -18.02 5.95
C MET A 1 -21.34 -17.90 4.99
N ALA A 2 -21.52 -17.17 3.89
CA ALA A 2 -20.44 -16.91 2.94
C ALA A 2 -19.37 -16.00 3.56
N LEU A 3 -18.09 -16.22 3.22
CA LEU A 3 -16.99 -15.34 3.61
C LEU A 3 -17.06 -14.07 2.74
N ARG A 4 -17.33 -12.94 3.36
CA ARG A 4 -17.44 -11.64 2.68
C ARG A 4 -16.09 -11.00 2.51
N ILE A 5 -15.68 -10.78 1.26
CA ILE A 5 -14.38 -10.24 0.88
C ILE A 5 -14.60 -8.93 0.12
N PHE A 6 -13.76 -7.94 0.42
CA PHE A 6 -13.70 -6.66 -0.30
C PHE A 6 -12.38 -6.56 -1.06
N VAL A 7 -12.40 -6.02 -2.28
CA VAL A 7 -11.21 -5.90 -3.13
C VAL A 7 -11.04 -4.46 -3.60
N ALA A 8 -9.85 -3.89 -3.39
CA ALA A 8 -9.48 -2.59 -3.92
C ALA A 8 -8.16 -2.66 -4.71
N ASP A 9 -8.22 -2.22 -5.95
CA ASP A 9 -7.09 -2.15 -6.89
C ASP A 9 -7.45 -1.14 -7.98
N ASP A 10 -6.57 -0.22 -8.34
CA ASP A 10 -6.84 0.79 -9.36
C ASP A 10 -6.82 0.22 -10.78
N HIS A 11 -6.16 -0.95 -10.98
CA HIS A 11 -6.12 -1.65 -12.24
C HIS A 11 -7.36 -2.53 -12.43
N GLU A 12 -8.30 -2.08 -13.25
CA GLU A 12 -9.58 -2.77 -13.48
C GLU A 12 -9.42 -4.25 -13.88
N VAL A 13 -8.46 -4.56 -14.76
CA VAL A 13 -8.23 -5.95 -15.23
C VAL A 13 -7.76 -6.83 -14.08
N VAL A 14 -6.86 -6.33 -13.23
CA VAL A 14 -6.36 -7.07 -12.05
C VAL A 14 -7.49 -7.27 -11.06
N ARG A 15 -8.23 -6.21 -10.73
CA ARG A 15 -9.36 -6.24 -9.80
C ARG A 15 -10.42 -7.25 -10.25
N ARG A 16 -10.84 -7.21 -11.52
CA ARG A 16 -11.79 -8.18 -12.08
C ARG A 16 -11.26 -9.61 -12.06
N GLY A 17 -9.98 -9.80 -12.35
CA GLY A 17 -9.33 -11.12 -12.28
C GLY A 17 -9.36 -11.70 -10.87
N ILE A 18 -9.04 -10.89 -9.87
CA ILE A 18 -9.10 -11.26 -8.45
C ILE A 18 -10.54 -11.61 -8.05
N CYS A 19 -11.50 -10.75 -8.38
CA CYS A 19 -12.92 -10.99 -8.07
C CYS A 19 -13.43 -12.28 -8.70
N ALA A 20 -13.12 -12.54 -9.97
CA ALA A 20 -13.49 -13.78 -10.65
C ALA A 20 -12.88 -15.01 -9.97
N LEU A 21 -11.58 -14.96 -9.62
CA LEU A 21 -10.89 -16.03 -8.92
C LEU A 21 -11.55 -16.35 -7.58
N LEU A 22 -11.81 -15.32 -6.78
CA LEU A 22 -12.36 -15.49 -5.43
C LEU A 22 -13.83 -15.93 -5.44
N THR A 23 -14.62 -15.43 -6.40
CA THR A 23 -16.02 -15.84 -6.57
C THR A 23 -16.15 -17.31 -7.02
N ALA A 24 -15.16 -17.83 -7.76
CA ALA A 24 -15.13 -19.24 -8.14
C ALA A 24 -14.90 -20.19 -6.95
N HIS A 25 -14.43 -19.66 -5.81
CA HIS A 25 -14.20 -20.46 -4.61
C HIS A 25 -15.52 -20.62 -3.82
N HIS A 26 -15.91 -21.88 -3.56
CA HIS A 26 -17.17 -22.17 -2.86
C HIS A 26 -17.19 -21.53 -1.46
N GLY A 27 -18.26 -20.83 -1.18
CA GLY A 27 -18.50 -20.21 0.13
C GLY A 27 -17.86 -18.83 0.32
N TRP A 28 -17.26 -18.24 -0.75
CA TRP A 28 -16.75 -16.87 -0.75
C TRP A 28 -17.63 -15.93 -1.57
N GLU A 29 -17.71 -14.68 -1.12
CA GLU A 29 -18.55 -13.65 -1.73
C GLU A 29 -17.79 -12.34 -1.80
N ILE A 30 -17.73 -11.70 -2.97
CA ILE A 30 -17.24 -10.33 -3.11
C ILE A 30 -18.37 -9.38 -2.75
N CYS A 31 -18.24 -8.74 -1.59
CA CYS A 31 -19.27 -7.83 -1.08
C CYS A 31 -19.10 -6.39 -1.54
N GLY A 32 -17.97 -6.06 -2.19
CA GLY A 32 -17.71 -4.75 -2.77
C GLY A 32 -16.33 -4.62 -3.36
N GLU A 33 -16.16 -3.59 -4.18
CA GLU A 33 -14.93 -3.23 -4.88
C GLU A 33 -14.68 -1.73 -4.79
N ALA A 34 -13.40 -1.32 -4.93
CA ALA A 34 -12.99 0.07 -5.07
C ALA A 34 -11.82 0.21 -6.05
N ALA A 35 -11.69 1.40 -6.65
CA ALA A 35 -10.59 1.74 -7.54
C ALA A 35 -9.58 2.72 -6.90
N ASP A 36 -9.87 3.22 -5.72
CA ASP A 36 -8.97 4.08 -4.94
C ASP A 36 -9.10 3.81 -3.43
N GLY A 37 -8.13 4.30 -2.68
CA GLY A 37 -8.08 4.03 -1.24
C GLY A 37 -9.14 4.76 -0.42
N ARG A 38 -9.63 5.90 -0.86
CA ARG A 38 -10.71 6.65 -0.16
C ARG A 38 -12.03 5.93 -0.28
N GLU A 39 -12.37 5.56 -1.52
CA GLU A 39 -13.53 4.73 -1.79
C GLU A 39 -13.47 3.42 -1.00
N ALA A 40 -12.26 2.81 -0.92
CA ALA A 40 -12.06 1.59 -0.15
C ALA A 40 -12.35 1.80 1.34
N VAL A 41 -11.82 2.85 1.97
CA VAL A 41 -12.08 3.15 3.39
C VAL A 41 -13.56 3.37 3.64
N GLU A 42 -14.24 4.17 2.81
CA GLU A 42 -15.66 4.46 2.95
C GLU A 42 -16.53 3.19 2.83
N LYS A 43 -16.31 2.42 1.76
CA LYS A 43 -17.09 1.19 1.49
C LYS A 43 -16.83 0.10 2.52
N VAL A 44 -15.58 -0.09 2.96
CA VAL A 44 -15.23 -1.07 4.00
C VAL A 44 -15.93 -0.72 5.31
N ASN A 45 -15.94 0.56 5.70
CA ASN A 45 -16.65 1.01 6.90
C ASN A 45 -18.18 0.78 6.82
N HIS A 46 -18.77 0.88 5.65
CA HIS A 46 -20.20 0.65 5.45
C HIS A 46 -20.54 -0.85 5.33
N LEU A 47 -19.78 -1.59 4.53
CA LEU A 47 -20.06 -2.98 4.19
C LEU A 47 -19.60 -3.97 5.28
N GLN A 48 -18.64 -3.60 6.12
CA GLN A 48 -18.07 -4.44 7.17
C GLN A 48 -17.68 -5.86 6.66
N PRO A 49 -16.76 -5.96 5.66
CA PRO A 49 -16.30 -7.25 5.15
C PRO A 49 -15.50 -8.02 6.22
N VAL A 50 -15.40 -9.33 6.07
CA VAL A 50 -14.55 -10.16 6.95
C VAL A 50 -13.07 -9.97 6.57
N ILE A 51 -12.77 -9.90 5.27
CA ILE A 51 -11.42 -9.73 4.74
C ILE A 51 -11.42 -8.59 3.72
N VAL A 52 -10.38 -7.77 3.76
CA VAL A 52 -10.12 -6.68 2.82
C VAL A 52 -8.82 -6.96 2.10
N ILE A 53 -8.82 -6.89 0.77
CA ILE A 53 -7.64 -6.96 -0.08
C ILE A 53 -7.39 -5.56 -0.63
N LEU A 54 -6.19 -5.01 -0.41
CA LEU A 54 -5.82 -3.66 -0.83
C LEU A 54 -4.55 -3.71 -1.68
N ASP A 55 -4.61 -3.14 -2.87
CA ASP A 55 -3.40 -2.75 -3.59
C ASP A 55 -2.72 -1.55 -2.90
N ILE A 56 -1.38 -1.50 -2.94
CA ILE A 56 -0.65 -0.36 -2.40
C ILE A 56 -0.75 0.86 -3.32
N GLY A 57 -0.64 0.66 -4.63
CA GLY A 57 -0.45 1.72 -5.63
C GLY A 57 -1.69 2.53 -5.98
N MET A 58 -2.72 2.55 -5.16
CA MET A 58 -3.98 3.23 -5.46
C MET A 58 -3.86 4.75 -5.41
N PRO A 59 -4.57 5.47 -6.31
CA PRO A 59 -4.63 6.93 -6.33
C PRO A 59 -5.41 7.51 -5.14
N ALA A 60 -5.28 8.80 -4.91
CA ALA A 60 -5.95 9.61 -3.90
C ALA A 60 -5.63 9.22 -2.44
N LEU A 61 -5.51 7.93 -2.14
CA LEU A 61 -5.09 7.35 -0.87
C LEU A 61 -4.47 5.98 -1.14
N ASN A 62 -3.18 5.80 -0.87
CA ASN A 62 -2.52 4.52 -1.09
C ASN A 62 -2.99 3.44 -0.10
N GLY A 63 -2.76 2.16 -0.44
CA GLY A 63 -3.26 1.04 0.35
C GLY A 63 -2.68 0.95 1.75
N LEU A 64 -1.47 1.48 2.00
CA LEU A 64 -0.90 1.51 3.35
C LEU A 64 -1.63 2.49 4.26
N GLU A 65 -1.95 3.67 3.72
CA GLU A 65 -2.70 4.67 4.47
C GLU A 65 -4.18 4.27 4.63
N ALA A 66 -4.78 3.66 3.57
CA ALA A 66 -6.10 3.05 3.67
C ALA A 66 -6.15 1.97 4.76
N THR A 67 -5.11 1.12 4.85
CA THR A 67 -4.96 0.11 5.92
C THR A 67 -4.99 0.76 7.30
N ARG A 68 -4.21 1.83 7.51
CA ARG A 68 -4.17 2.53 8.82
C ARG A 68 -5.54 3.11 9.18
N GLN A 69 -6.23 3.74 8.23
CA GLN A 69 -7.55 4.34 8.47
C GLN A 69 -8.62 3.28 8.74
N ILE A 70 -8.64 2.19 7.99
CA ILE A 70 -9.58 1.08 8.23
C ILE A 70 -9.35 0.48 9.61
N LEU A 71 -8.10 0.21 10.00
CA LEU A 71 -7.77 -0.37 11.30
C LEU A 71 -7.97 0.61 12.47
N HIS A 72 -7.87 1.91 12.22
CA HIS A 72 -8.25 2.93 13.21
C HIS A 72 -9.75 2.84 13.55
N ASN A 73 -10.59 2.60 12.53
CA ASN A 73 -12.04 2.48 12.71
C ASN A 73 -12.46 1.10 13.23
N ASN A 74 -11.77 0.03 12.79
CA ASN A 74 -12.01 -1.35 13.21
C ASN A 74 -10.68 -2.10 13.35
N SER A 75 -10.12 -2.15 14.55
CA SER A 75 -8.81 -2.75 14.85
C SER A 75 -8.75 -4.26 14.59
N HIS A 76 -9.90 -4.93 14.45
CA HIS A 76 -9.98 -6.37 14.17
C HIS A 76 -10.10 -6.70 12.68
N GLN A 77 -10.18 -5.69 11.81
CA GLN A 77 -10.30 -5.91 10.38
C GLN A 77 -9.10 -6.72 9.85
N LYS A 78 -9.39 -7.76 9.08
CA LYS A 78 -8.36 -8.58 8.43
C LYS A 78 -8.01 -7.97 7.09
N ILE A 79 -6.76 -7.55 6.93
CA ILE A 79 -6.28 -6.87 5.73
C ILE A 79 -5.14 -7.66 5.09
N ALA A 80 -5.29 -7.98 3.81
CA ALA A 80 -4.26 -8.49 2.93
C ALA A 80 -3.78 -7.36 2.01
N ILE A 81 -2.49 -7.11 1.99
CA ILE A 81 -1.87 -6.22 1.00
C ILE A 81 -1.51 -7.01 -0.23
N LEU A 82 -1.87 -6.48 -1.39
CA LEU A 82 -1.44 -6.95 -2.69
C LEU A 82 -0.48 -5.92 -3.29
N SER A 83 0.69 -6.34 -3.79
CA SER A 83 1.72 -5.40 -4.25
C SER A 83 2.54 -5.98 -5.40
N ILE A 84 3.11 -5.11 -6.23
CA ILE A 84 4.10 -5.49 -7.24
C ILE A 84 5.52 -5.54 -6.68
N THR A 85 5.78 -4.91 -5.53
CA THR A 85 7.12 -4.76 -4.96
C THR A 85 7.35 -5.70 -3.78
N ASP A 86 8.56 -6.24 -3.71
CA ASP A 86 9.09 -7.05 -2.62
C ASP A 86 10.12 -6.27 -1.78
N SER A 87 10.12 -4.94 -1.88
CA SER A 87 10.98 -4.06 -1.08
C SER A 87 10.78 -4.30 0.40
N GLU A 88 11.88 -4.57 1.11
CA GLU A 88 11.87 -4.78 2.57
C GLU A 88 11.21 -3.62 3.31
N GLN A 89 11.48 -2.40 2.89
CA GLN A 89 10.91 -1.20 3.49
C GLN A 89 9.38 -1.17 3.36
N VAL A 90 8.85 -1.48 2.17
CA VAL A 90 7.40 -1.49 1.90
C VAL A 90 6.72 -2.59 2.70
N ILE A 91 7.32 -3.79 2.76
CA ILE A 91 6.80 -4.91 3.54
C ILE A 91 6.73 -4.54 5.02
N GLN A 92 7.82 -3.96 5.57
CA GLN A 92 7.85 -3.51 6.97
C GLN A 92 6.78 -2.44 7.24
N GLU A 93 6.57 -1.50 6.32
CA GLU A 93 5.52 -0.49 6.46
C GLU A 93 4.11 -1.08 6.42
N ALA A 94 3.85 -2.05 5.54
CA ALA A 94 2.58 -2.77 5.50
C ALA A 94 2.27 -3.49 6.83
N LEU A 95 3.28 -4.15 7.41
CA LEU A 95 3.16 -4.81 8.70
C LEU A 95 2.94 -3.81 9.84
N ARG A 96 3.68 -2.68 9.85
CA ARG A 96 3.47 -1.59 10.83
C ARG A 96 2.10 -0.96 10.68
N ALA A 97 1.56 -0.88 9.47
CA ALA A 97 0.19 -0.44 9.23
C ALA A 97 -0.85 -1.43 9.78
N GLY A 98 -0.45 -2.69 10.06
CA GLY A 98 -1.30 -3.72 10.67
C GLY A 98 -1.81 -4.77 9.68
N ALA A 99 -1.29 -4.83 8.45
CA ALA A 99 -1.63 -5.88 7.50
C ALA A 99 -1.32 -7.27 8.06
N LYS A 100 -2.19 -8.23 7.79
CA LYS A 100 -2.07 -9.62 8.26
C LYS A 100 -1.56 -10.57 7.16
N ALA A 101 -1.59 -10.13 5.91
CA ALA A 101 -1.00 -10.84 4.78
C ALA A 101 -0.36 -9.85 3.82
N TYR A 102 0.70 -10.29 3.17
CA TYR A 102 1.37 -9.57 2.08
C TYR A 102 1.59 -10.53 0.93
N ILE A 103 1.07 -10.20 -0.25
CA ILE A 103 1.07 -11.06 -1.43
C ILE A 103 1.63 -10.22 -2.58
N LEU A 104 2.54 -10.80 -3.34
CA LEU A 104 3.01 -10.16 -4.56
C LEU A 104 2.02 -10.43 -5.71
N LYS A 105 1.75 -9.42 -6.52
CA LYS A 105 0.93 -9.58 -7.74
C LYS A 105 1.57 -10.57 -8.74
N SER A 106 2.88 -10.82 -8.62
CA SER A 106 3.61 -11.86 -9.36
C SER A 106 3.43 -13.26 -8.77
N ASP A 107 3.00 -13.37 -7.50
CA ASP A 107 2.67 -14.66 -6.90
C ASP A 107 1.42 -15.22 -7.60
N GLY A 108 1.33 -16.52 -7.70
CA GLY A 108 0.20 -17.14 -8.40
C GLY A 108 -1.14 -16.96 -7.68
N ALA A 109 -2.23 -17.17 -8.40
CA ALA A 109 -3.58 -17.23 -7.85
C ALA A 109 -3.70 -18.12 -6.60
N LYS A 110 -2.88 -19.17 -6.53
CA LYS A 110 -2.83 -20.10 -5.40
C LYS A 110 -2.41 -19.42 -4.10
N ASP A 111 -1.42 -18.52 -4.14
CA ASP A 111 -0.94 -17.82 -2.95
C ASP A 111 -2.00 -16.87 -2.38
N LEU A 112 -2.79 -16.23 -3.26
CA LEU A 112 -3.91 -15.41 -2.82
C LEU A 112 -4.99 -16.24 -2.10
N ILE A 113 -5.35 -17.40 -2.65
CA ILE A 113 -6.32 -18.31 -2.02
C ILE A 113 -5.82 -18.76 -0.65
N VAL A 114 -4.57 -19.24 -0.56
CA VAL A 114 -3.96 -19.68 0.71
C VAL A 114 -3.91 -18.54 1.75
N ALA A 115 -3.63 -17.32 1.31
CA ALA A 115 -3.64 -16.14 2.17
C ALA A 115 -5.03 -15.88 2.75
N ILE A 116 -6.08 -15.93 1.91
CA ILE A 116 -7.46 -15.73 2.36
C ILE A 116 -7.91 -16.82 3.35
N GLU A 117 -7.56 -18.10 3.07
CA GLU A 117 -7.84 -19.20 3.99
C GLU A 117 -7.13 -19.04 5.34
N ALA A 118 -5.86 -18.59 5.33
CA ALA A 118 -5.12 -18.29 6.54
C ALA A 118 -5.79 -17.16 7.35
N LEU A 119 -6.17 -16.06 6.68
CA LEU A 119 -6.86 -14.94 7.31
C LEU A 119 -8.24 -15.35 7.85
N GLN A 120 -8.97 -16.22 7.15
CA GLN A 120 -10.24 -16.76 7.64
C GLN A 120 -10.04 -17.45 8.99
N GLN A 121 -8.95 -18.18 9.13
CA GLN A 121 -8.57 -18.91 10.36
C GLN A 121 -7.86 -18.03 11.41
N ASN A 122 -7.88 -16.71 11.28
CA ASN A 122 -7.18 -15.75 12.14
C ASN A 122 -5.63 -15.92 12.16
N ARG A 123 -5.06 -16.52 11.11
CA ARG A 123 -3.61 -16.66 10.93
C ARG A 123 -3.10 -15.57 9.97
N THR A 124 -1.83 -15.20 10.11
CA THR A 124 -1.12 -14.36 9.15
C THR A 124 -0.60 -15.20 7.98
N TYR A 125 -0.43 -14.57 6.83
CA TYR A 125 0.18 -15.22 5.66
C TYR A 125 1.31 -14.37 5.09
N PHE A 126 2.47 -14.99 5.02
CA PHE A 126 3.66 -14.46 4.33
C PHE A 126 4.33 -15.63 3.62
N ASN A 127 4.63 -15.48 2.33
CA ASN A 127 5.44 -16.49 1.63
C ASN A 127 6.85 -16.58 2.25
N SER A 128 7.61 -17.60 1.91
CA SER A 128 8.93 -17.85 2.52
C SER A 128 9.89 -16.68 2.36
N ARG A 129 9.85 -15.96 1.22
CA ARG A 129 10.69 -14.80 0.94
C ARG A 129 10.33 -13.63 1.86
N ILE A 130 9.07 -13.31 1.95
CA ILE A 130 8.57 -12.22 2.82
C ILE A 130 8.80 -12.59 4.30
N GLY A 131 8.59 -13.86 4.66
CA GLY A 131 8.89 -14.35 6.00
C GLY A 131 10.36 -14.15 6.41
N GLN A 132 11.32 -14.36 5.51
CA GLN A 132 12.73 -14.09 5.75
C GLN A 132 13.00 -12.59 5.96
N ILE A 133 12.39 -11.72 5.16
CA ILE A 133 12.52 -10.26 5.29
C ILE A 133 12.02 -9.81 6.67
N VAL A 134 10.85 -10.30 7.08
CA VAL A 134 10.26 -10.00 8.39
C VAL A 134 11.17 -10.47 9.52
N LEU A 135 11.68 -11.70 9.44
CA LEU A 135 12.57 -12.27 10.45
C LEU A 135 13.88 -11.49 10.54
N ASN A 136 14.51 -11.18 9.40
CA ASN A 136 15.72 -10.38 9.35
C ASN A 136 15.51 -8.97 9.93
N GLY A 137 14.40 -8.34 9.60
CA GLY A 137 14.03 -7.03 10.16
C GLY A 137 13.87 -7.09 11.67
N PHE A 138 13.28 -8.16 12.21
CA PHE A 138 13.13 -8.36 13.65
C PHE A 138 14.46 -8.64 14.36
N LEU A 139 15.32 -9.48 13.77
CA LEU A 139 16.63 -9.82 14.34
C LEU A 139 17.61 -8.62 14.31
N ASN A 140 17.48 -7.74 13.33
CA ASN A 140 18.33 -6.56 13.19
C ASN A 140 17.89 -5.36 14.03
N THR A 141 16.71 -5.37 14.65
CA THR A 141 16.28 -4.32 15.59
C THR A 141 17.16 -4.22 16.84
N GLY A 142 18.04 -5.20 17.08
CA GLY A 142 19.07 -5.13 18.13
C GLY A 142 20.43 -4.54 17.71
N LYS A 143 20.64 -4.29 16.42
CA LYS A 143 21.82 -3.63 15.88
C LYS A 143 21.39 -2.36 15.17
N MET A 144 21.62 -1.21 15.78
CA MET A 144 21.48 0.07 15.11
C MET A 144 22.28 0.03 13.80
N PRO A 145 21.68 0.22 12.62
CA PRO A 145 22.46 0.44 11.41
C PRO A 145 23.15 1.80 11.57
N SER A 146 24.49 1.78 11.71
CA SER A 146 25.34 2.95 11.61
C SER A 146 25.46 3.43 10.16
N GLN A 147 24.35 3.64 9.50
CA GLN A 147 24.29 4.43 8.28
C GLN A 147 23.17 5.44 8.46
N ARG A 148 23.55 6.70 8.33
CA ARG A 148 22.74 7.91 8.41
C ARG A 148 21.33 7.68 7.83
N THR A 149 20.47 7.09 8.61
CA THR A 149 19.03 7.23 8.39
C THR A 149 18.80 8.69 8.75
N PHE A 150 18.66 9.54 7.73
CA PHE A 150 18.02 10.83 7.95
C PHE A 150 16.76 10.49 8.72
N ILE A 151 16.65 10.98 9.95
CA ILE A 151 15.41 10.92 10.73
C ILE A 151 14.47 11.83 9.95
N LEU A 152 13.79 11.24 8.97
CA LEU A 152 12.74 11.94 8.23
C LEU A 152 11.65 12.23 9.26
N PRO A 153 11.20 13.47 9.37
CA PRO A 153 10.14 13.80 10.31
C PRO A 153 8.93 12.92 10.03
N ASP A 154 8.44 12.24 11.08
CA ASP A 154 7.25 11.41 10.96
C ASP A 154 6.08 12.25 10.45
N LEU A 155 5.60 11.93 9.26
CA LEU A 155 4.41 12.55 8.71
C LEU A 155 3.18 11.95 9.39
N THR A 156 2.27 12.83 9.79
CA THR A 156 0.92 12.40 10.19
C THR A 156 0.18 11.79 8.99
N ALA A 157 -0.88 11.03 9.25
CA ALA A 157 -1.74 10.48 8.20
C ALA A 157 -2.18 11.58 7.22
N ARG A 158 -2.63 12.72 7.74
CA ARG A 158 -3.06 13.86 6.94
C ARG A 158 -1.95 14.47 6.09
N GLU A 159 -0.74 14.56 6.61
CA GLU A 159 0.42 15.03 5.86
C GLU A 159 0.81 14.06 4.75
N ARG A 160 0.72 12.73 4.95
CA ARG A 160 0.96 11.73 3.91
C ARG A 160 -0.05 11.84 2.77
N GLU A 161 -1.35 12.00 3.08
CA GLU A 161 -2.38 12.24 2.07
C GLU A 161 -2.07 13.46 1.21
N ILE A 162 -1.66 14.56 1.84
CA ILE A 162 -1.32 15.81 1.13
C ILE A 162 -0.10 15.60 0.24
N VAL A 163 0.95 14.91 0.75
CA VAL A 163 2.14 14.54 -0.05
C VAL A 163 1.72 13.74 -1.28
N GLN A 164 0.87 12.72 -1.09
CA GLN A 164 0.40 11.87 -2.18
C GLN A 164 -0.33 12.69 -3.24
N LEU A 165 -1.36 13.43 -2.86
CA LEU A 165 -2.16 14.23 -3.79
C LEU A 165 -1.32 15.26 -4.57
N LEU A 166 -0.39 15.93 -3.89
CA LEU A 166 0.51 16.89 -4.55
C LEU A 166 1.49 16.18 -5.48
N ALA A 167 2.00 15.01 -5.11
CA ALA A 167 2.91 14.23 -5.95
C ALA A 167 2.20 13.61 -7.16
N GLU A 168 0.90 13.32 -7.06
CA GLU A 168 0.01 12.94 -8.17
C GLU A 168 -0.32 14.13 -9.10
N GLY A 169 0.21 15.33 -8.84
CA GLY A 169 0.01 16.51 -9.67
C GLY A 169 -1.25 17.32 -9.35
N LYS A 170 -1.96 17.02 -8.26
CA LYS A 170 -3.13 17.80 -7.85
C LYS A 170 -2.73 19.22 -7.43
N SER A 171 -3.47 20.20 -7.92
CA SER A 171 -3.35 21.58 -7.44
C SER A 171 -3.83 21.71 -5.98
N THR A 172 -3.40 22.75 -5.30
CA THR A 172 -3.85 22.99 -3.91
C THR A 172 -5.38 23.14 -3.79
N LYS A 173 -6.05 23.61 -4.86
CA LYS A 173 -7.52 23.67 -4.90
C LYS A 173 -8.14 22.28 -4.96
N GLU A 174 -7.61 21.40 -5.81
CA GLU A 174 -8.07 20.01 -5.92
C GLU A 174 -7.79 19.24 -4.63
N VAL A 175 -6.62 19.45 -4.01
CA VAL A 175 -6.30 18.91 -2.68
C VAL A 175 -7.35 19.36 -1.66
N ALA A 176 -7.72 20.66 -1.63
CA ALA A 176 -8.74 21.18 -0.73
C ALA A 176 -10.10 20.48 -0.92
N VAL A 177 -10.53 20.32 -2.17
CA VAL A 177 -11.78 19.60 -2.51
C VAL A 177 -11.71 18.15 -2.05
N THR A 178 -10.64 17.43 -2.42
CA THR A 178 -10.46 16.01 -2.07
C THR A 178 -10.45 15.80 -0.55
N LEU A 179 -9.88 16.74 0.18
CA LEU A 179 -9.73 16.64 1.63
C LEU A 179 -10.91 17.25 2.43
N GLY A 180 -11.89 17.84 1.75
CA GLY A 180 -13.04 18.49 2.40
C GLY A 180 -12.66 19.70 3.27
N VAL A 181 -11.63 20.47 2.89
CA VAL A 181 -11.14 21.64 3.63
C VAL A 181 -11.17 22.90 2.77
N SER A 182 -11.00 24.08 3.38
CA SER A 182 -10.85 25.31 2.62
C SER A 182 -9.53 25.34 1.86
N VAL A 183 -9.48 26.06 0.72
CA VAL A 183 -8.24 26.27 -0.06
C VAL A 183 -7.16 26.88 0.83
N LYS A 184 -7.54 27.84 1.69
CA LYS A 184 -6.62 28.48 2.65
C LYS A 184 -6.02 27.48 3.63
N THR A 185 -6.81 26.52 4.10
CA THR A 185 -6.35 25.44 4.99
C THR A 185 -5.37 24.52 4.23
N ALA A 186 -5.68 24.15 2.98
CA ALA A 186 -4.80 23.33 2.17
C ALA A 186 -3.45 24.03 1.86
N GLU A 187 -3.47 25.34 1.58
CA GLU A 187 -2.26 26.17 1.42
C GLU A 187 -1.38 26.15 2.68
N THR A 188 -2.02 26.30 3.84
CA THR A 188 -1.33 26.28 5.14
C THR A 188 -0.70 24.91 5.38
N HIS A 189 -1.43 23.82 5.14
CA HIS A 189 -0.89 22.46 5.26
C HIS A 189 0.28 22.25 4.33
N ARG A 190 0.16 22.63 3.04
CA ARG A 190 1.26 22.53 2.06
C ARG A 190 2.49 23.28 2.53
N SER A 191 2.35 24.53 2.95
CA SER A 191 3.46 25.36 3.41
C SER A 191 4.16 24.77 4.63
N ASN A 192 3.38 24.30 5.61
CA ASN A 192 3.91 23.66 6.82
C ASN A 192 4.64 22.35 6.49
N LEU A 193 4.08 21.56 5.57
CA LEU A 193 4.65 20.31 5.10
C LEU A 193 5.98 20.53 4.40
N MET A 194 6.05 21.47 3.43
CA MET A 194 7.28 21.81 2.71
C MET A 194 8.38 22.26 3.69
N ARG A 195 8.03 23.10 4.66
CA ARG A 195 8.96 23.54 5.70
C ARG A 195 9.42 22.39 6.60
N LYS A 196 8.50 21.51 7.03
CA LYS A 196 8.79 20.34 7.88
C LYS A 196 9.74 19.37 7.20
N LEU A 197 9.60 19.18 5.90
CA LEU A 197 10.44 18.30 5.09
C LEU A 197 11.72 18.96 4.56
N GLY A 198 11.86 20.28 4.74
CA GLY A 198 12.99 21.04 4.19
C GLY A 198 13.00 21.10 2.66
N LEU A 199 11.81 21.02 2.02
CA LEU A 199 11.66 21.01 0.57
C LEU A 199 11.31 22.40 0.04
N HIS A 200 11.88 22.77 -1.11
CA HIS A 200 11.75 24.10 -1.68
C HIS A 200 10.88 24.14 -2.95
N CYS A 201 10.68 23.00 -3.59
CA CYS A 201 9.89 22.92 -4.82
C CYS A 201 9.07 21.62 -4.90
N LEU A 202 8.09 21.62 -5.82
CA LEU A 202 7.22 20.45 -6.02
C LEU A 202 8.01 19.23 -6.52
N SER A 203 9.04 19.43 -7.34
CA SER A 203 9.87 18.33 -7.85
C SER A 203 10.59 17.58 -6.72
N GLU A 204 11.06 18.30 -5.70
CA GLU A 204 11.66 17.68 -4.50
C GLU A 204 10.61 16.89 -3.71
N LEU A 205 9.36 17.39 -3.64
CA LEU A 205 8.25 16.67 -2.99
C LEU A 205 7.92 15.37 -3.74
N VAL A 206 7.87 15.39 -5.07
CA VAL A 206 7.64 14.20 -5.89
C VAL A 206 8.75 13.17 -5.64
N LEU A 207 10.02 13.58 -5.69
CA LEU A 207 11.15 12.69 -5.38
C LEU A 207 11.07 12.13 -3.95
N TYR A 208 10.66 12.96 -3.00
CA TYR A 208 10.42 12.52 -1.62
C TYR A 208 9.32 11.45 -1.57
N ALA A 209 8.19 11.69 -2.24
CA ALA A 209 7.05 10.79 -2.26
C ALA A 209 7.39 9.42 -2.89
N VAL A 210 8.16 9.41 -3.98
CA VAL A 210 8.65 8.19 -4.62
C VAL A 210 9.63 7.44 -3.70
N ARG A 211 10.62 8.12 -3.14
CA ARG A 211 11.62 7.49 -2.25
C ARG A 211 11.02 6.91 -0.99
N ASN A 212 9.91 7.45 -0.52
CA ASN A 212 9.21 6.98 0.68
C ASN A 212 7.98 6.11 0.34
N ASN A 213 7.87 5.61 -0.90
CA ASN A 213 6.78 4.74 -1.36
C ASN A 213 5.35 5.29 -1.10
N ILE A 214 5.23 6.62 -1.03
CA ILE A 214 3.92 7.30 -0.90
C ILE A 214 3.18 7.26 -2.24
N VAL A 215 3.92 7.41 -3.35
CA VAL A 215 3.44 7.22 -4.71
C VAL A 215 4.33 6.23 -5.46
N GLN A 216 3.74 5.47 -6.39
CA GLN A 216 4.46 4.59 -7.29
C GLN A 216 4.65 5.27 -8.64
N VAL A 217 5.83 5.08 -9.28
CA VAL A 217 6.09 5.60 -10.62
C VAL A 217 5.62 4.56 -11.64
N PRO A 218 4.68 4.90 -12.52
CA PRO A 218 4.31 4.01 -13.62
C PRO A 218 5.53 3.79 -14.52
N GLY A 219 6.04 2.56 -14.60
CA GLY A 219 7.15 2.22 -15.51
C GLY A 219 8.38 1.55 -14.90
N GLU A 220 8.57 1.55 -13.59
CA GLU A 220 9.67 0.79 -12.97
C GLU A 220 9.50 -0.75 -13.05
N GLN A 221 8.39 -1.20 -13.58
CA GLN A 221 8.01 -2.62 -13.74
C GLN A 221 8.86 -3.36 -14.78
N ALA A 222 9.57 -2.66 -15.67
CA ALA A 222 10.30 -3.28 -16.77
C ALA A 222 11.75 -3.67 -16.42
N SER A 223 12.35 -3.13 -15.36
CA SER A 223 13.77 -3.32 -15.08
C SER A 223 14.08 -4.57 -14.26
N ALA A 224 13.10 -5.15 -13.56
CA ALA A 224 13.30 -6.34 -12.74
C ALA A 224 13.28 -7.67 -13.54
N LEU A 225 12.82 -7.65 -14.79
CA LEU A 225 12.67 -8.85 -15.63
C LEU A 225 13.88 -9.15 -16.54
N HIS A 226 14.91 -8.28 -16.60
CA HIS A 226 16.03 -8.42 -17.53
C HIS A 226 17.41 -8.53 -16.88
N GLY A 227 17.49 -8.97 -15.64
CA GLY A 227 18.75 -9.32 -14.96
C GLY A 227 19.25 -10.73 -15.29
N GLY A 228 19.40 -11.08 -16.56
CA GLY A 228 20.18 -12.26 -16.98
C GLY A 228 21.67 -12.01 -16.76
N PRO A 229 22.46 -13.01 -16.33
CA PRO A 229 23.89 -12.84 -16.10
C PRO A 229 24.63 -12.44 -17.39
N PRO A 230 25.68 -11.61 -17.31
CA PRO A 230 26.45 -11.22 -18.49
C PRO A 230 27.10 -12.47 -19.13
N ARG A 231 26.86 -12.67 -20.42
CA ARG A 231 27.57 -13.69 -21.21
C ARG A 231 29.04 -13.30 -21.24
N MET A 232 29.89 -14.13 -20.68
CA MET A 232 31.34 -14.02 -20.87
C MET A 232 31.68 -14.27 -22.34
N PRO A 233 32.58 -13.49 -22.96
CA PRO A 233 33.06 -13.80 -24.29
C PRO A 233 33.92 -15.06 -24.23
N ALA A 234 33.66 -15.99 -25.16
CA ALA A 234 34.47 -17.15 -25.35
C ALA A 234 35.85 -16.74 -25.92
N ALA A 235 36.92 -17.21 -25.30
CA ALA A 235 38.28 -17.14 -25.79
C ALA A 235 38.50 -18.20 -26.90
#